data_ed1475a727ebcad5c66b06a7909a24b2
#
_entry.id   ed1475a727ebcad5c66b06a7909a24b2
#
_cell.length_a   1.000
_cell.length_b   1.000
_cell.length_c   1.000
_cell.angle_alpha   90.00
_cell.angle_beta   90.00
_cell.angle_gamma   90.00
#
_symmetry.space_group_name_H-M   'P 1'
#
loop_
_entity.id
_entity.type
_entity.pdbx_description
1 polymer ?
#
loop_
_entity_poly.entity_id
_entity_poly.type
_entity_poly.pdbx_seq_one_letter_code
_entity_poly.pdbx_strand_id
1 'polypeptide(L)'
;NDSIYLQNVSPKAHVFEPFQKYQDAYDHPVWAKHAAAAEKAGHGGIDFFVIRAFIEAIKNQTAPPIDVYDAAAWSAISPLSELSIARGSSPVEVPDFTRGKWKTNKRIFGLNDDY
;
A
#
# COMPACT_ATOMS: atom_id res chain seq x y z
N ASN A 1 -0.03 -21.37 -4.20
CA ASN A 1 0.07 -21.83 -2.79
C ASN A 1 0.86 -20.79 -2.03
N ASP A 2 0.16 -20.09 -1.15
CA ASP A 2 0.76 -19.03 -0.35
C ASP A 2 1.52 -19.68 0.79
N SER A 3 2.84 -19.58 0.73
CA SER A 3 3.73 -20.13 1.74
C SER A 3 4.71 -19.08 2.21
N ILE A 4 5.06 -19.14 3.50
CA ILE A 4 5.93 -18.17 4.16
C ILE A 4 6.94 -18.86 5.07
N TYR A 5 8.10 -18.26 5.20
CA TYR A 5 9.07 -18.57 6.25
C TYR A 5 9.31 -17.31 7.08
N LEU A 6 9.10 -17.41 8.38
CA LEU A 6 9.34 -16.32 9.32
C LEU A 6 10.56 -16.66 10.18
N GLN A 7 11.62 -15.86 10.03
CA GLN A 7 12.83 -16.04 10.81
C GLN A 7 12.52 -15.93 12.31
N ASN A 8 13.06 -16.86 13.10
CA ASN A 8 12.85 -16.99 14.55
C ASN A 8 11.41 -17.33 15.00
N VAL A 9 10.49 -17.59 14.07
CA VAL A 9 9.10 -18.00 14.35
C VAL A 9 8.79 -19.36 13.77
N SER A 10 9.14 -19.59 12.51
CA SER A 10 8.97 -20.91 11.88
C SER A 10 9.82 -21.96 12.58
N PRO A 11 9.28 -23.18 12.82
CA PRO A 11 9.94 -24.21 13.64
C PRO A 11 11.23 -24.75 13.02
N LYS A 12 11.39 -24.62 11.69
CA LYS A 12 12.60 -25.05 10.98
C LYS A 12 13.11 -23.93 10.08
N ALA A 13 14.41 -23.65 10.16
CA ALA A 13 15.06 -22.66 9.32
C ALA A 13 14.90 -22.99 7.83
N HIS A 14 14.53 -21.98 7.04
CA HIS A 14 14.38 -22.05 5.59
C HIS A 14 13.31 -23.03 5.08
N VAL A 15 12.42 -23.52 5.95
CA VAL A 15 11.30 -24.37 5.56
C VAL A 15 10.04 -23.49 5.47
N PHE A 16 9.47 -23.42 4.28
CA PHE A 16 8.24 -22.67 4.04
C PHE A 16 7.03 -23.46 4.51
N GLU A 17 6.11 -22.78 5.18
CA GLU A 17 4.87 -23.32 5.71
C GLU A 17 3.67 -22.61 5.10
N PRO A 18 2.45 -23.18 5.12
CA PRO A 18 1.25 -22.49 4.65
C PRO A 18 1.05 -21.16 5.37
N PHE A 19 0.82 -20.07 4.62
CA PHE A 19 0.60 -18.74 5.16
C PHE A 19 -0.53 -18.69 6.19
N GLN A 20 -1.60 -19.44 5.96
CA GLN A 20 -2.79 -19.50 6.83
C GLN A 20 -2.45 -19.81 8.30
N LYS A 21 -1.37 -20.55 8.55
CA LYS A 21 -0.90 -20.85 9.92
C LYS A 21 -0.52 -19.59 10.70
N TYR A 22 -0.12 -18.55 9.99
CA TYR A 22 0.41 -17.31 10.56
C TYR A 22 -0.52 -16.11 10.38
N GLN A 23 -1.58 -16.26 9.58
CA GLN A 23 -2.45 -15.17 9.15
C GLN A 23 -3.04 -14.42 10.34
N ASP A 24 -3.64 -15.09 11.31
CA ASP A 24 -4.28 -14.47 12.46
C ASP A 24 -3.31 -13.60 13.31
N ALA A 25 -2.03 -14.00 13.34
CA ALA A 25 -1.03 -13.31 14.17
C ALA A 25 -0.28 -12.20 13.43
N TYR A 26 -0.20 -12.26 12.11
CA TYR A 26 0.68 -11.40 11.31
C TYR A 26 -0.03 -10.65 10.18
N ASP A 27 -1.34 -10.88 9.99
CA ASP A 27 -2.08 -10.12 9.00
C ASP A 27 -2.27 -8.66 9.43
N HIS A 28 -2.43 -7.79 8.46
CA HIS A 28 -2.61 -6.38 8.75
C HIS A 28 -3.95 -6.15 9.48
N PRO A 29 -4.01 -5.34 10.53
CA PRO A 29 -5.24 -5.14 11.33
C PRO A 29 -6.48 -4.76 10.51
N VAL A 30 -6.31 -3.98 9.43
CA VAL A 30 -7.41 -3.60 8.55
C VAL A 30 -8.03 -4.80 7.83
N TRP A 31 -7.23 -5.81 7.45
CA TRP A 31 -7.72 -7.06 6.88
C TRP A 31 -8.48 -7.87 7.92
N ALA A 32 -7.92 -8.06 9.10
CA ALA A 32 -8.56 -8.78 10.19
C ALA A 32 -9.94 -8.18 10.53
N LYS A 33 -10.04 -6.85 10.52
CA LYS A 33 -11.28 -6.12 10.84
C LYS A 33 -12.35 -6.20 9.73
N HIS A 34 -11.95 -6.26 8.48
CA HIS A 34 -12.86 -6.05 7.34
C HIS A 34 -12.86 -7.18 6.30
N ALA A 35 -12.15 -8.30 6.53
CA ALA A 35 -12.00 -9.39 5.57
C ALA A 35 -13.33 -9.87 4.97
N ALA A 36 -14.35 -10.10 5.80
CA ALA A 36 -15.66 -10.58 5.35
C ALA A 36 -16.40 -9.58 4.43
N ALA A 37 -16.20 -8.28 4.62
CA ALA A 37 -16.78 -7.26 3.75
C ALA A 37 -15.97 -7.10 2.46
N ALA A 38 -14.65 -7.25 2.55
CA ALA A 38 -13.73 -7.15 1.42
C ALA A 38 -13.81 -8.35 0.48
N GLU A 39 -14.13 -9.55 0.97
CA GLU A 39 -14.16 -10.80 0.19
C GLU A 39 -15.00 -10.71 -1.10
N LYS A 40 -16.07 -9.91 -1.08
CA LYS A 40 -16.99 -9.72 -2.22
C LYS A 40 -16.61 -8.57 -3.15
N ALA A 41 -15.56 -7.82 -2.82
CA ALA A 41 -15.09 -6.69 -3.62
C ALA A 41 -14.07 -7.12 -4.68
N GLY A 42 -13.87 -6.28 -5.70
CA GLY A 42 -12.95 -6.54 -6.80
C GLY A 42 -11.48 -6.66 -6.35
N HIS A 43 -10.65 -7.21 -7.24
CA HIS A 43 -9.20 -7.37 -7.06
C HIS A 43 -8.80 -8.04 -5.73
N GLY A 44 -9.51 -9.14 -5.36
CA GLY A 44 -9.22 -9.86 -4.13
C GLY A 44 -9.52 -9.08 -2.84
N GLY A 45 -10.45 -8.11 -2.91
CA GLY A 45 -10.86 -7.31 -1.77
C GLY A 45 -10.19 -5.93 -1.67
N ILE A 46 -9.16 -5.66 -2.47
CA ILE A 46 -8.41 -4.39 -2.40
C ILE A 46 -9.30 -3.18 -2.68
N ASP A 47 -10.22 -3.29 -3.63
CA ASP A 47 -11.14 -2.20 -4.00
C ASP A 47 -12.00 -1.74 -2.82
N PHE A 48 -12.39 -2.66 -1.93
CA PHE A 48 -13.13 -2.32 -0.73
C PHE A 48 -12.35 -1.31 0.15
N PHE A 49 -11.07 -1.57 0.40
CA PHE A 49 -10.26 -0.72 1.27
C PHE A 49 -10.02 0.66 0.65
N VAL A 50 -9.73 0.72 -0.65
CA VAL A 50 -9.51 1.98 -1.36
C VAL A 50 -10.77 2.86 -1.32
N ILE A 51 -11.92 2.29 -1.67
CA ILE A 51 -13.20 3.03 -1.72
C ILE A 51 -13.63 3.42 -0.30
N ARG A 52 -13.49 2.50 0.67
CA ARG A 52 -13.81 2.78 2.07
C ARG A 52 -12.98 3.94 2.62
N ALA A 53 -11.66 3.92 2.43
CA ALA A 53 -10.77 4.97 2.90
C ALA A 53 -11.18 6.35 2.36
N PHE A 54 -11.55 6.42 1.09
CA PHE A 54 -12.04 7.66 0.46
C PHE A 54 -13.37 8.12 1.06
N ILE A 55 -14.35 7.21 1.22
CA ILE A 55 -15.66 7.53 1.80
C ILE A 55 -15.52 8.01 3.25
N GLU A 56 -14.72 7.34 4.06
CA GLU A 56 -14.52 7.73 5.46
C GLU A 56 -13.79 9.09 5.56
N ALA A 57 -12.83 9.37 4.69
CA ALA A 57 -12.18 10.67 4.64
C ALA A 57 -13.19 11.80 4.34
N ILE A 58 -14.13 11.59 3.42
CA ILE A 58 -15.20 12.57 3.13
C ILE A 58 -16.13 12.75 4.33
N LYS A 59 -16.61 11.64 4.93
CA LYS A 59 -17.53 11.68 6.07
C LYS A 59 -16.93 12.39 7.27
N ASN A 60 -15.65 12.16 7.53
CA ASN A 60 -14.95 12.70 8.68
C ASN A 60 -14.29 14.06 8.39
N GLN A 61 -14.37 14.53 7.15
CA GLN A 61 -13.72 15.77 6.68
C GLN A 61 -12.19 15.76 6.94
N THR A 62 -11.57 14.60 6.75
CA THR A 62 -10.13 14.39 6.90
C THR A 62 -9.45 14.28 5.54
N ALA A 63 -8.12 14.42 5.53
CA ALA A 63 -7.35 14.12 4.32
C ALA A 63 -7.42 12.61 4.02
N PRO A 64 -7.52 12.22 2.73
CA PRO A 64 -7.46 10.81 2.37
C PRO A 64 -6.07 10.23 2.66
N PRO A 65 -5.97 8.93 2.97
CA PRO A 65 -4.67 8.28 3.22
C PRO A 65 -3.68 8.37 2.05
N ILE A 66 -4.20 8.38 0.84
CA ILE A 66 -3.46 8.60 -0.40
C ILE A 66 -3.96 9.92 -0.98
N ASP A 67 -3.11 10.92 -1.01
CA ASP A 67 -3.48 12.25 -1.49
C ASP A 67 -3.16 12.45 -2.99
N VAL A 68 -3.51 13.62 -3.51
CA VAL A 68 -3.27 13.97 -4.90
C VAL A 68 -1.77 14.01 -5.25
N TYR A 69 -0.91 14.26 -4.30
CA TYR A 69 0.53 14.32 -4.53
C TYR A 69 1.13 12.92 -4.64
N ASP A 70 0.64 11.96 -3.85
CA ASP A 70 0.98 10.54 -4.00
C ASP A 70 0.54 10.04 -5.38
N ALA A 71 -0.70 10.34 -5.78
CA ALA A 71 -1.22 9.96 -7.10
C ALA A 71 -0.40 10.57 -8.23
N ALA A 72 0.00 11.84 -8.14
CA ALA A 72 0.83 12.51 -9.12
C ALA A 72 2.23 11.86 -9.20
N ALA A 73 2.85 11.58 -8.05
CA ALA A 73 4.17 10.94 -7.99
C ALA A 73 4.15 9.54 -8.62
N TRP A 74 3.15 8.73 -8.31
CA TRP A 74 3.00 7.39 -8.91
C TRP A 74 2.74 7.43 -10.40
N SER A 75 1.88 8.34 -10.87
CA SER A 75 1.57 8.52 -12.28
C SER A 75 2.76 9.02 -13.09
N ALA A 76 3.68 9.75 -12.48
CA ALA A 76 4.88 10.27 -13.14
C ALA A 76 5.91 9.17 -13.50
N ILE A 77 5.85 7.99 -12.87
CA ILE A 77 6.81 6.91 -13.10
C ILE A 77 6.82 6.47 -14.58
N SER A 78 5.66 6.29 -15.19
CA SER A 78 5.57 5.85 -16.59
C SER A 78 6.24 6.84 -17.57
N PRO A 79 5.86 8.12 -17.63
CA PRO A 79 6.49 9.06 -18.57
C PRO A 79 7.97 9.33 -18.24
N LEU A 80 8.36 9.29 -16.96
CA LEU A 80 9.78 9.42 -16.62
C LEU A 80 10.60 8.19 -17.00
N SER A 81 10.02 7.00 -16.95
CA SER A 81 10.66 5.78 -17.45
C SER A 81 10.85 5.83 -18.95
N GLU A 82 9.87 6.26 -19.71
CA GLU A 82 9.98 6.48 -21.16
C GLU A 82 11.09 7.49 -21.50
N LEU A 83 11.13 8.59 -20.76
CA LEU A 83 12.17 9.61 -20.94
C LEU A 83 13.57 9.06 -20.63
N SER A 84 13.73 8.26 -19.58
CA SER A 84 14.97 7.60 -19.20
C SER A 84 15.45 6.68 -20.36
N ILE A 85 14.56 5.84 -20.87
CA ILE A 85 14.86 4.93 -21.99
C ILE A 85 15.28 5.72 -23.23
N ALA A 86 14.53 6.75 -23.60
CA ALA A 86 14.85 7.62 -24.75
C ALA A 86 16.21 8.30 -24.62
N ARG A 87 16.70 8.49 -23.39
CA ARG A 87 18.03 9.06 -23.08
C ARG A 87 19.11 8.01 -22.83
N GLY A 88 18.95 6.78 -23.31
CA GLY A 88 19.89 5.69 -23.14
C GLY A 88 19.95 5.12 -21.72
N SER A 89 18.78 5.03 -21.06
CA SER A 89 18.63 4.54 -19.68
C SER A 89 19.37 5.41 -18.66
N SER A 90 19.47 6.70 -18.92
CA SER A 90 20.08 7.66 -18.00
C SER A 90 19.16 8.00 -16.84
N PRO A 91 19.69 8.36 -15.66
CA PRO A 91 18.89 8.87 -14.55
C PRO A 91 18.07 10.10 -14.96
N VAL A 92 16.80 10.14 -14.55
CA VAL A 92 15.94 11.32 -14.71
C VAL A 92 15.43 11.76 -13.34
N GLU A 93 15.33 13.07 -13.16
CA GLU A 93 14.84 13.64 -11.92
C GLU A 93 13.31 13.47 -11.82
N VAL A 94 12.83 13.05 -10.65
CA VAL A 94 11.39 13.01 -10.34
C VAL A 94 10.98 14.38 -9.80
N PRO A 95 9.99 15.07 -10.41
CA PRO A 95 9.54 16.37 -9.92
C PRO A 95 8.98 16.30 -8.50
N ASP A 96 9.31 17.28 -7.68
CA ASP A 96 8.69 17.43 -6.36
C ASP A 96 7.33 18.13 -6.49
N PHE A 97 6.26 17.35 -6.59
CA PHE A 97 4.88 17.84 -6.69
C PHE A 97 4.42 18.54 -5.39
N THR A 98 5.05 18.26 -4.26
CA THR A 98 4.66 18.78 -2.94
C THR A 98 5.31 20.12 -2.61
N ARG A 99 6.26 20.59 -3.41
CA ARG A 99 7.09 21.78 -3.13
C ARG A 99 7.78 21.70 -1.77
N GLY A 100 8.35 20.55 -1.47
CA GLY A 100 9.10 20.29 -0.23
C GLY A 100 8.25 19.82 0.95
N LYS A 101 6.92 19.83 0.88
CA LYS A 101 6.04 19.41 1.98
C LYS A 101 6.20 17.94 2.36
N TRP A 102 6.63 17.07 1.43
CA TRP A 102 6.87 15.66 1.70
C TRP A 102 7.84 15.41 2.87
N LYS A 103 8.71 16.38 3.17
CA LYS A 103 9.69 16.29 4.28
C LYS A 103 9.03 16.37 5.65
N THR A 104 7.87 17.00 5.74
CA THR A 104 7.16 17.26 7.01
C THR A 104 5.79 16.60 7.09
N ASN A 105 5.25 16.11 5.97
CA ASN A 105 3.99 15.40 5.96
C ASN A 105 4.09 14.11 6.77
N LYS A 106 3.13 13.92 7.66
CA LYS A 106 2.98 12.64 8.37
C LYS A 106 2.32 11.65 7.43
N ARG A 107 2.92 10.48 7.30
CA ARG A 107 2.28 9.35 6.61
C ARG A 107 1.19 8.80 7.50
N ILE A 108 0.01 8.61 6.93
CA ILE A 108 -1.15 8.03 7.62
C ILE A 108 -1.61 6.73 6.96
N PHE A 109 -1.13 6.46 5.74
CA PHE A 109 -1.51 5.27 4.99
C PHE A 109 -0.88 4.00 5.56
N GLY A 110 -1.72 3.00 5.83
CA GLY A 110 -1.28 1.66 6.23
C GLY A 110 -0.63 1.55 7.61
N LEU A 111 -0.83 2.53 8.50
CA LEU A 111 -0.22 2.52 9.84
C LEU A 111 -1.07 1.78 10.90
N ASN A 112 -2.37 1.74 10.70
CA ASN A 112 -3.32 1.13 11.65
C ASN A 112 -4.59 0.67 10.91
N ASP A 113 -5.63 0.35 11.66
CA ASP A 113 -6.94 -0.03 11.14
C ASP A 113 -7.93 1.16 11.05
N ASP A 114 -7.49 2.36 11.31
CA ASP A 114 -8.27 3.59 11.25
C ASP A 114 -8.04 4.32 9.93
N TYR A 115 -9.10 4.48 9.15
CA TYR A 115 -9.15 5.39 8.01
C TYR A 115 -10.44 6.20 8.08
#